data_07174f7f8618a3ab1c30c9eedfa3db69
#
_entry.id   07174f7f8618a3ab1c30c9eedfa3db69
#
_cell.length_a   1.000
_cell.length_b   1.000
_cell.length_c   1.000
_cell.angle_alpha   90.00
_cell.angle_beta   90.00
_cell.angle_gamma   90.00
#
_symmetry.space_group_name_H-M   'P 1'
#
loop_
_entity.id
_entity.type
_entity.pdbx_description
1 polymer ?
#
loop_
_entity_poly.entity_id
_entity_poly.type
_entity_poly.pdbx_seq_one_letter_code
_entity_poly.pdbx_strand_id
1 'polypeptide(L)'
;FQAEDGIRDRSPSRGLGDVYKRQMPDRLTLIALKGIPLVKPGDDLIQLVANAITESGEQLMNGDILVVAQKIISKSENCLVNVTDIEPSDRARVLALEVDKDPRVVEMILSESRSIIRKKPGVLIVENKLGLIMANAGIDHSNVESEIPEQTLLLLPDDPDASAERLRSDIRSQFSVDVGIIINDSVGRPWRIGTMGLAIGISGLPAVTDLRGDRDLFGRELRVSEEAVGDELAAAASLLQGQGAEGKPIILVRGYQSSAPSQPATAALRAPNEDMFR
;
A
#
# COMPACT_ATOMS: atom_id res chain seq x y z
N PHE A 1 -14.89 -15.26 -71.56
CA PHE A 1 -14.84 -13.79 -71.76
C PHE A 1 -15.15 -13.11 -70.46
N GLN A 2 -14.13 -12.51 -69.85
CA GLN A 2 -14.08 -11.24 -69.10
C GLN A 2 -15.23 -11.04 -68.06
N ALA A 3 -14.98 -10.60 -66.87
CA ALA A 3 -13.99 -9.65 -66.38
C ALA A 3 -13.78 -9.84 -64.87
N GLU A 4 -12.59 -9.55 -64.44
CA GLU A 4 -12.20 -9.29 -63.07
C GLU A 4 -12.99 -8.09 -62.53
N ASP A 5 -13.50 -8.20 -61.28
CA ASP A 5 -13.80 -7.04 -60.50
C ASP A 5 -13.16 -7.16 -59.11
N GLY A 6 -12.27 -6.19 -58.88
CA GLY A 6 -11.34 -6.14 -57.77
C GLY A 6 -12.03 -6.16 -56.41
N ILE A 7 -11.50 -7.00 -55.53
CA ILE A 7 -11.66 -6.93 -54.10
C ILE A 7 -11.06 -5.60 -53.63
N ARG A 8 -11.88 -4.60 -53.38
CA ARG A 8 -11.49 -3.38 -52.72
C ARG A 8 -11.05 -3.73 -51.29
N ASP A 9 -9.73 -3.55 -51.09
CA ASP A 9 -9.09 -3.56 -49.79
C ASP A 9 -9.89 -2.66 -48.83
N ARG A 10 -10.59 -3.26 -47.88
CA ARG A 10 -11.21 -2.54 -46.77
C ARG A 10 -10.11 -2.19 -45.79
N SER A 11 -9.68 -0.94 -45.83
CA SER A 11 -8.81 -0.37 -44.79
C SER A 11 -9.29 -0.82 -43.40
N PRO A 12 -8.40 -1.38 -42.58
CA PRO A 12 -8.78 -1.73 -41.21
C PRO A 12 -9.21 -0.46 -40.48
N SER A 13 -10.38 -0.54 -39.86
CA SER A 13 -10.98 0.57 -39.12
C SER A 13 -10.00 1.12 -38.08
N ARG A 14 -9.78 2.42 -38.12
CA ARG A 14 -8.94 3.19 -37.17
C ARG A 14 -9.38 3.08 -35.71
N GLY A 15 -10.42 2.31 -35.38
CA GLY A 15 -10.99 2.19 -34.05
C GLY A 15 -10.43 1.06 -33.19
N LEU A 16 -9.71 0.08 -33.75
CA LEU A 16 -9.16 -1.03 -32.95
C LEU A 16 -7.75 -0.75 -32.39
N GLY A 17 -7.02 0.20 -32.97
CA GLY A 17 -5.67 0.55 -32.51
C GLY A 17 -5.64 1.28 -31.17
N ASP A 18 -6.71 1.99 -30.80
CA ASP A 18 -6.73 2.76 -29.55
C ASP A 18 -7.24 1.94 -28.35
N VAL A 19 -8.00 0.87 -28.60
CA VAL A 19 -8.49 -0.06 -27.55
C VAL A 19 -7.34 -0.93 -27.01
N TYR A 20 -6.30 -1.19 -27.81
CA TYR A 20 -5.13 -1.97 -27.38
C TYR A 20 -4.02 -1.12 -26.70
N LYS A 21 -4.18 0.19 -26.60
CA LYS A 21 -3.14 1.06 -25.99
C LYS A 21 -3.10 1.00 -24.46
N ARG A 22 -4.09 0.43 -23.82
CA ARG A 22 -4.08 0.10 -22.38
C ARG A 22 -3.97 -1.42 -22.20
N GLN A 23 -2.99 -2.04 -22.83
CA GLN A 23 -2.75 -3.46 -22.56
C GLN A 23 -2.19 -3.59 -21.14
N MET A 24 -3.02 -4.16 -20.26
CA MET A 24 -2.53 -4.75 -19.01
C MET A 24 -1.37 -5.69 -19.36
N PRO A 25 -0.33 -5.73 -18.56
CA PRO A 25 0.79 -6.61 -18.84
C PRO A 25 0.31 -8.06 -18.92
N ASP A 26 0.75 -8.80 -19.94
CA ASP A 26 0.44 -10.24 -20.07
C ASP A 26 1.03 -11.06 -18.92
N ARG A 27 1.96 -10.48 -18.15
CA ARG A 27 2.65 -11.13 -17.05
C ARG A 27 3.10 -10.14 -15.98
N LEU A 28 2.78 -10.44 -14.73
CA LEU A 28 3.40 -9.84 -13.54
C LEU A 28 4.32 -10.85 -12.86
N THR A 29 5.48 -10.38 -12.44
CA THR A 29 6.43 -11.17 -11.64
C THR A 29 6.64 -10.50 -10.30
N LEU A 30 6.44 -11.25 -9.22
CA LEU A 30 6.68 -10.80 -7.85
C LEU A 30 7.88 -11.55 -7.29
N ILE A 31 8.85 -10.81 -6.76
CA ILE A 31 10.12 -11.34 -6.25
C ILE A 31 10.33 -10.80 -4.84
N ALA A 32 10.39 -11.68 -3.85
CA ALA A 32 10.74 -11.29 -2.50
C ALA A 32 12.26 -11.05 -2.43
N LEU A 33 12.66 -9.83 -2.07
CA LEU A 33 14.07 -9.49 -1.90
C LEU A 33 14.63 -10.15 -0.63
N LYS A 34 15.88 -10.60 -0.71
CA LYS A 34 16.58 -11.34 0.35
C LYS A 34 17.52 -10.42 1.15
N GLY A 35 18.02 -10.93 2.28
CA GLY A 35 19.11 -10.28 3.03
C GLY A 35 18.72 -9.00 3.76
N ILE A 36 17.44 -8.75 3.97
CA ILE A 36 16.99 -7.58 4.71
C ILE A 36 17.07 -7.89 6.21
N PRO A 37 17.94 -7.19 6.97
CA PRO A 37 18.08 -7.39 8.40
C PRO A 37 16.87 -6.87 9.18
N LEU A 38 16.87 -7.08 10.50
CA LEU A 38 15.91 -6.39 11.37
C LEU A 38 16.21 -4.89 11.37
N VAL A 39 15.30 -4.13 10.79
CA VAL A 39 15.42 -2.67 10.64
C VAL A 39 15.27 -1.99 12.00
N LYS A 40 16.14 -1.00 12.26
CA LYS A 40 16.21 -0.19 13.49
C LYS A 40 16.00 1.29 13.20
N PRO A 41 15.69 2.09 14.21
CA PRO A 41 15.62 3.55 14.05
C PRO A 41 16.90 4.12 13.46
N GLY A 42 16.76 4.95 12.41
CA GLY A 42 17.88 5.61 11.75
C GLY A 42 18.62 4.76 10.72
N ASP A 43 18.20 3.51 10.47
CA ASP A 43 18.78 2.71 9.40
C ASP A 43 18.55 3.36 8.04
N ASP A 44 19.56 3.30 7.19
CA ASP A 44 19.51 3.80 5.82
C ASP A 44 18.76 2.82 4.91
N LEU A 45 17.50 3.13 4.63
CA LEU A 45 16.63 2.28 3.82
C LEU A 45 17.13 2.09 2.40
N ILE A 46 17.73 3.11 1.79
CA ILE A 46 18.24 2.97 0.41
C ILE A 46 19.43 2.00 0.36
N GLN A 47 20.29 2.01 1.38
CA GLN A 47 21.38 1.05 1.47
C GLN A 47 20.87 -0.37 1.71
N LEU A 48 19.83 -0.55 2.53
CA LEU A 48 19.17 -1.84 2.74
C LEU A 48 18.56 -2.38 1.45
N VAL A 49 17.87 -1.53 0.68
CA VAL A 49 17.32 -1.89 -0.65
C VAL A 49 18.43 -2.30 -1.60
N ALA A 50 19.53 -1.52 -1.68
CA ALA A 50 20.66 -1.82 -2.56
C ALA A 50 21.29 -3.19 -2.26
N ASN A 51 21.51 -3.47 -0.98
CA ASN A 51 22.06 -4.75 -0.55
C ASN A 51 21.09 -5.90 -0.88
N ALA A 52 19.78 -5.72 -0.62
CA ALA A 52 18.78 -6.73 -0.87
C ALA A 52 18.61 -7.07 -2.37
N ILE A 53 18.69 -6.07 -3.25
CA ILE A 53 18.68 -6.25 -4.70
C ILE A 53 19.89 -7.09 -5.13
N THR A 54 21.09 -6.72 -4.65
CA THR A 54 22.33 -7.43 -4.96
C THR A 54 22.30 -8.87 -4.47
N GLU A 55 21.87 -9.11 -3.22
CA GLU A 55 21.78 -10.45 -2.63
C GLU A 55 20.72 -11.33 -3.31
N SER A 56 19.68 -10.71 -3.85
CA SER A 56 18.65 -11.40 -4.63
C SER A 56 19.09 -11.75 -6.04
N GLY A 57 20.23 -11.23 -6.50
CA GLY A 57 20.71 -11.39 -7.89
C GLY A 57 19.85 -10.62 -8.90
N GLU A 58 19.16 -9.58 -8.44
CA GLU A 58 18.27 -8.77 -9.26
C GLU A 58 18.95 -7.45 -9.68
N GLN A 59 18.38 -6.82 -10.68
CA GLN A 59 18.71 -5.46 -11.11
C GLN A 59 17.42 -4.68 -11.29
N LEU A 60 17.35 -3.47 -10.72
CA LEU A 60 16.20 -2.59 -10.93
C LEU A 60 16.14 -2.08 -12.37
N MET A 61 14.94 -1.98 -12.89
CA MET A 61 14.64 -1.45 -14.22
C MET A 61 13.59 -0.33 -14.11
N ASN A 62 13.57 0.57 -15.09
CA ASN A 62 12.51 1.56 -15.19
C ASN A 62 11.15 0.87 -15.26
N GLY A 63 10.20 1.34 -14.44
CA GLY A 63 8.86 0.79 -14.35
C GLY A 63 8.71 -0.39 -13.39
N ASP A 64 9.79 -0.87 -12.74
CA ASP A 64 9.66 -1.77 -11.60
C ASP A 64 8.93 -1.07 -10.45
N ILE A 65 8.28 -1.86 -9.58
CA ILE A 65 7.63 -1.35 -8.37
C ILE A 65 8.20 -2.08 -7.16
N LEU A 66 8.56 -1.34 -6.13
CA LEU A 66 8.92 -1.90 -4.83
C LEU A 66 7.72 -1.74 -3.87
N VAL A 67 7.20 -2.87 -3.41
CA VAL A 67 6.18 -2.91 -2.35
C VAL A 67 6.88 -3.18 -1.04
N VAL A 68 6.85 -2.18 -0.16
CA VAL A 68 7.61 -2.13 1.08
C VAL A 68 6.67 -2.25 2.27
N ALA A 69 6.94 -3.16 3.19
CA ALA A 69 6.13 -3.28 4.40
C ALA A 69 6.24 -2.02 5.27
N GLN A 70 5.11 -1.51 5.72
CA GLN A 70 4.99 -0.34 6.57
C GLN A 70 5.96 -0.36 7.76
N LYS A 71 6.14 -1.54 8.38
CA LYS A 71 6.96 -1.68 9.61
C LYS A 71 8.40 -1.26 9.42
N ILE A 72 9.02 -1.51 8.27
CA ILE A 72 10.42 -1.10 8.06
C ILE A 72 10.54 0.41 7.82
N ILE A 73 9.53 1.03 7.21
CA ILE A 73 9.44 2.48 7.08
C ILE A 73 9.28 3.11 8.47
N SER A 74 8.26 2.68 9.22
CA SER A 74 8.00 3.21 10.58
C SER A 74 9.19 3.08 11.51
N LYS A 75 9.92 1.95 11.44
CA LYS A 75 11.12 1.75 12.27
C LYS A 75 12.25 2.70 11.86
N SER A 76 12.56 2.80 10.57
CA SER A 76 13.63 3.68 10.10
C SER A 76 13.33 5.16 10.39
N GLU A 77 12.07 5.55 10.39
CA GLU A 77 11.60 6.91 10.73
C GLU A 77 11.39 7.11 12.25
N ASN A 78 11.75 6.11 13.06
CA ASN A 78 11.65 6.16 14.52
C ASN A 78 10.22 6.42 15.04
N CYS A 79 9.20 5.80 14.41
CA CYS A 79 7.80 5.87 14.86
C CYS A 79 7.54 4.94 16.05
N LEU A 80 8.50 4.81 16.97
CA LEU A 80 8.41 3.99 18.18
C LEU A 80 7.98 4.83 19.37
N VAL A 81 7.03 4.31 20.17
CA VAL A 81 6.54 4.95 21.40
C VAL A 81 6.60 3.97 22.54
N ASN A 82 7.16 4.40 23.68
CA ASN A 82 7.13 3.62 24.90
C ASN A 82 5.81 3.85 25.64
N VAL A 83 5.08 2.78 25.90
CA VAL A 83 3.78 2.82 26.63
C VAL A 83 3.94 3.41 28.03
N THR A 84 5.11 3.27 28.68
CA THR A 84 5.36 3.82 30.01
C THR A 84 5.37 5.34 30.06
N ASP A 85 5.61 6.00 28.91
CA ASP A 85 5.68 7.45 28.82
C ASP A 85 4.31 8.09 28.56
N ILE A 86 3.27 7.25 28.42
CA ILE A 86 1.90 7.69 28.08
C ILE A 86 1.09 7.85 29.36
N GLU A 87 0.57 9.04 29.63
CA GLU A 87 -0.43 9.31 30.68
C GLU A 87 -1.83 9.26 30.07
N PRO A 88 -2.65 8.26 30.40
CA PRO A 88 -3.98 8.11 29.82
C PRO A 88 -4.97 9.14 30.36
N SER A 89 -5.75 9.74 29.48
CA SER A 89 -6.88 10.60 29.82
C SER A 89 -8.03 9.82 30.48
N ASP A 90 -8.96 10.52 31.15
CA ASP A 90 -10.17 9.91 31.70
C ASP A 90 -10.98 9.21 30.60
N ARG A 91 -11.04 9.79 29.40
CA ARG A 91 -11.69 9.18 28.24
C ARG A 91 -11.05 7.85 27.87
N ALA A 92 -9.73 7.78 27.83
CA ALA A 92 -9.01 6.54 27.53
C ALA A 92 -9.23 5.49 28.63
N ARG A 93 -9.23 5.88 29.90
CA ARG A 93 -9.49 4.97 31.04
C ARG A 93 -10.87 4.33 30.95
N VAL A 94 -11.90 5.12 30.68
CA VAL A 94 -13.28 4.62 30.53
C VAL A 94 -13.38 3.69 29.31
N LEU A 95 -12.85 4.11 28.16
CA LEU A 95 -12.91 3.32 26.94
C LEU A 95 -12.12 2.01 27.04
N ALA A 96 -11.00 2.03 27.76
CA ALA A 96 -10.16 0.85 28.01
C ALA A 96 -10.93 -0.29 28.68
N LEU A 97 -11.80 0.05 29.63
CA LEU A 97 -12.68 -0.93 30.31
C LEU A 97 -13.70 -1.56 29.33
N GLU A 98 -14.21 -0.77 28.38
CA GLU A 98 -15.19 -1.26 27.39
C GLU A 98 -14.55 -2.19 26.34
N VAL A 99 -13.28 -1.95 26.01
CA VAL A 99 -12.59 -2.69 24.95
C VAL A 99 -11.54 -3.68 25.47
N ASP A 100 -11.43 -3.84 26.78
CA ASP A 100 -10.48 -4.75 27.45
C ASP A 100 -9.04 -4.55 26.94
N LYS A 101 -8.54 -3.31 27.07
CA LYS A 101 -7.18 -2.91 26.66
C LYS A 101 -6.50 -2.08 27.75
N ASP A 102 -5.17 -1.99 27.68
CA ASP A 102 -4.39 -1.05 28.49
C ASP A 102 -4.82 0.39 28.16
N PRO A 103 -5.20 1.21 29.17
CA PRO A 103 -5.64 2.59 28.95
C PRO A 103 -4.57 3.47 28.26
N ARG A 104 -3.30 3.19 28.42
CA ARG A 104 -2.20 3.90 27.74
C ARG A 104 -2.18 3.58 26.23
N VAL A 105 -2.41 2.32 25.86
CA VAL A 105 -2.57 1.91 24.46
C VAL A 105 -3.81 2.56 23.86
N VAL A 106 -4.91 2.63 24.62
CA VAL A 106 -6.14 3.30 24.17
C VAL A 106 -5.91 4.80 23.97
N GLU A 107 -5.15 5.46 24.86
CA GLU A 107 -4.77 6.87 24.67
C GLU A 107 -4.00 7.07 23.38
N MET A 108 -3.02 6.20 23.09
CA MET A 108 -2.26 6.27 21.83
C MET A 108 -3.16 6.07 20.61
N ILE A 109 -4.08 5.08 20.66
CA ILE A 109 -5.06 4.89 19.59
C ILE A 109 -5.91 6.15 19.38
N LEU A 110 -6.38 6.77 20.46
CA LEU A 110 -7.19 7.98 20.38
C LEU A 110 -6.40 9.16 19.82
N SER A 111 -5.13 9.31 20.22
CA SER A 111 -4.26 10.38 19.71
C SER A 111 -3.96 10.24 18.22
N GLU A 112 -3.94 9.00 17.69
CA GLU A 112 -3.74 8.71 16.26
C GLU A 112 -5.06 8.63 15.46
N SER A 113 -6.20 8.97 16.08
CA SER A 113 -7.53 8.84 15.47
C SER A 113 -8.26 10.16 15.35
N ARG A 114 -9.01 10.31 14.25
CA ARG A 114 -10.01 11.38 14.06
C ARG A 114 -11.33 11.03 14.72
N SER A 115 -11.75 9.76 14.57
CA SER A 115 -13.05 9.29 15.09
C SER A 115 -13.03 7.78 15.38
N ILE A 116 -13.93 7.34 16.29
CA ILE A 116 -14.18 5.93 16.55
C ILE A 116 -15.38 5.49 15.71
N ILE A 117 -15.19 4.50 14.85
CA ILE A 117 -16.24 3.97 13.97
C ILE A 117 -16.99 2.83 14.65
N ARG A 118 -16.27 1.86 15.26
CA ARG A 118 -16.84 0.70 15.95
C ARG A 118 -15.90 0.27 17.08
N LYS A 119 -16.46 -0.40 18.08
CA LYS A 119 -15.70 -0.96 19.19
C LYS A 119 -16.28 -2.29 19.66
N LYS A 120 -15.42 -3.17 20.13
CA LYS A 120 -15.75 -4.39 20.87
C LYS A 120 -14.55 -4.80 21.74
N PRO A 121 -14.69 -5.73 22.70
CA PRO A 121 -13.54 -6.24 23.44
C PRO A 121 -12.40 -6.67 22.51
N GLY A 122 -11.20 -6.21 22.80
CA GLY A 122 -9.97 -6.47 22.04
C GLY A 122 -9.71 -5.53 20.85
N VAL A 123 -10.69 -4.74 20.35
CA VAL A 123 -10.47 -3.93 19.14
C VAL A 123 -11.24 -2.63 19.11
N LEU A 124 -10.58 -1.58 18.64
CA LEU A 124 -11.16 -0.31 18.23
C LEU A 124 -11.00 -0.18 16.72
N ILE A 125 -12.11 -0.01 15.99
CA ILE A 125 -12.07 0.40 14.59
C ILE A 125 -12.22 1.92 14.56
N VAL A 126 -11.23 2.58 14.02
CA VAL A 126 -11.13 4.04 14.01
C VAL A 126 -10.85 4.57 12.61
N GLU A 127 -11.20 5.80 12.36
CA GLU A 127 -10.62 6.59 11.30
C GLU A 127 -9.34 7.23 11.84
N ASN A 128 -8.18 6.82 11.32
CA ASN A 128 -6.91 7.34 11.76
C ASN A 128 -6.60 8.74 11.16
N LYS A 129 -5.47 9.34 11.54
CA LYS A 129 -5.03 10.64 11.04
C LYS A 129 -4.83 10.68 9.51
N LEU A 130 -4.49 9.54 8.89
CA LEU A 130 -4.33 9.41 7.45
C LEU A 130 -5.68 9.31 6.71
N GLY A 131 -6.81 9.14 7.45
CA GLY A 131 -8.15 8.96 6.87
C GLY A 131 -8.51 7.49 6.61
N LEU A 132 -7.65 6.55 6.97
CA LEU A 132 -7.88 5.12 6.82
C LEU A 132 -8.80 4.60 7.95
N ILE A 133 -9.76 3.74 7.59
CA ILE A 133 -10.59 3.03 8.56
C ILE A 133 -9.93 1.69 8.88
N MET A 134 -9.39 1.56 10.09
CA MET A 134 -8.62 0.38 10.46
C MET A 134 -8.67 0.07 11.96
N ALA A 135 -8.22 -1.12 12.34
CA ALA A 135 -8.14 -1.54 13.72
C ALA A 135 -7.02 -0.80 14.46
N ASN A 136 -7.31 -0.28 15.64
CA ASN A 136 -6.35 0.32 16.57
C ASN A 136 -5.45 1.40 15.94
N ALA A 137 -5.98 2.16 14.97
CA ALA A 137 -5.26 3.19 14.21
C ALA A 137 -4.03 2.69 13.43
N GLY A 138 -3.89 1.39 13.18
CA GLY A 138 -2.69 0.80 12.58
C GLY A 138 -1.51 0.64 13.55
N ILE A 139 -1.71 0.89 14.83
CA ILE A 139 -0.67 0.71 15.85
C ILE A 139 -0.38 -0.78 16.04
N ASP A 140 0.89 -1.14 15.99
CA ASP A 140 1.36 -2.51 16.07
C ASP A 140 2.25 -2.74 17.30
N HIS A 141 2.17 -3.97 17.82
CA HIS A 141 3.06 -4.48 18.87
C HIS A 141 3.97 -5.59 18.36
N SER A 142 3.67 -6.15 17.18
CA SER A 142 4.36 -7.32 16.67
C SER A 142 5.66 -6.96 15.93
N ASN A 143 6.65 -7.84 16.02
CA ASN A 143 7.95 -7.68 15.37
C ASN A 143 8.69 -6.37 15.72
N VAL A 144 8.45 -5.86 16.93
CA VAL A 144 9.18 -4.71 17.48
C VAL A 144 10.28 -5.25 18.37
N GLU A 145 11.55 -5.04 17.98
CA GLU A 145 12.71 -5.33 18.84
C GLU A 145 12.87 -4.19 19.84
N SER A 146 12.68 -4.47 21.10
CA SER A 146 12.92 -3.53 22.21
C SER A 146 13.38 -4.31 23.43
N GLU A 147 14.02 -3.63 24.40
CA GLU A 147 14.39 -4.24 25.68
C GLU A 147 13.18 -4.79 26.44
N ILE A 148 12.00 -4.18 26.22
CA ILE A 148 10.73 -4.60 26.77
C ILE A 148 9.68 -4.58 25.64
N PRO A 149 9.57 -5.65 24.81
CA PRO A 149 8.70 -5.69 23.62
C PRO A 149 7.23 -5.37 23.93
N GLU A 150 6.74 -5.77 25.10
CA GLU A 150 5.34 -5.53 25.54
C GLU A 150 5.05 -4.06 25.84
N GLN A 151 6.06 -3.22 25.95
CA GLN A 151 5.93 -1.80 26.30
C GLN A 151 6.23 -0.87 25.11
N THR A 152 6.50 -1.40 23.94
CA THR A 152 6.81 -0.58 22.76
C THR A 152 5.72 -0.71 21.71
N LEU A 153 5.20 0.44 21.27
CA LEU A 153 4.26 0.57 20.16
C LEU A 153 4.98 1.04 18.92
N LEU A 154 4.59 0.52 17.78
CA LEU A 154 5.03 1.01 16.47
C LEU A 154 3.83 1.70 15.79
N LEU A 155 3.97 2.99 15.55
CA LEU A 155 2.98 3.79 14.85
C LEU A 155 3.19 3.70 13.33
N LEU A 156 2.19 4.12 12.56
CA LEU A 156 2.34 4.35 11.14
C LEU A 156 3.27 5.54 10.89
N PRO A 157 3.91 5.66 9.71
CA PRO A 157 4.60 6.88 9.31
C PRO A 157 3.62 8.06 9.31
N ASP A 158 4.08 9.26 9.67
CA ASP A 158 3.24 10.47 9.70
C ASP A 158 2.66 10.81 8.31
N ASP A 159 3.47 10.64 7.27
CA ASP A 159 3.10 10.84 5.86
C ASP A 159 3.69 9.72 5.00
N PRO A 160 2.98 8.59 4.82
CA PRO A 160 3.46 7.48 4.03
C PRO A 160 3.68 7.81 2.54
N ASP A 161 2.89 8.72 1.97
CA ASP A 161 3.08 9.16 0.58
C ASP A 161 4.41 9.92 0.43
N ALA A 162 4.73 10.80 1.37
CA ALA A 162 6.02 11.49 1.41
C ALA A 162 7.18 10.52 1.65
N SER A 163 7.01 9.49 2.50
CA SER A 163 8.01 8.44 2.71
C SER A 163 8.26 7.63 1.44
N ALA A 164 7.20 7.29 0.69
CA ALA A 164 7.30 6.64 -0.60
C ALA A 164 8.05 7.49 -1.63
N GLU A 165 7.76 8.80 -1.70
CA GLU A 165 8.45 9.71 -2.62
C GLU A 165 9.93 9.90 -2.25
N ARG A 166 10.28 9.99 -0.96
CA ARG A 166 11.69 10.03 -0.52
C ARG A 166 12.44 8.79 -1.01
N LEU A 167 11.92 7.60 -0.71
CA LEU A 167 12.55 6.35 -1.12
C LEU A 167 12.69 6.24 -2.64
N ARG A 168 11.67 6.66 -3.40
CA ARG A 168 11.73 6.71 -4.88
C ARG A 168 12.82 7.64 -5.38
N SER A 169 12.93 8.84 -4.79
CA SER A 169 13.96 9.82 -5.14
C SER A 169 15.37 9.30 -4.87
N ASP A 170 15.58 8.63 -3.73
CA ASP A 170 16.85 8.03 -3.35
C ASP A 170 17.24 6.91 -4.31
N ILE A 171 16.28 6.04 -4.69
CA ILE A 171 16.50 4.99 -5.70
C ILE A 171 16.87 5.60 -7.05
N ARG A 172 16.16 6.64 -7.50
CA ARG A 172 16.48 7.32 -8.75
C ARG A 172 17.90 7.90 -8.72
N SER A 173 18.30 8.49 -7.60
CA SER A 173 19.65 9.07 -7.44
C SER A 173 20.74 8.00 -7.44
N GLN A 174 20.52 6.86 -6.79
CA GLN A 174 21.53 5.82 -6.63
C GLN A 174 21.63 4.88 -7.82
N PHE A 175 20.50 4.51 -8.42
CA PHE A 175 20.43 3.50 -9.49
C PHE A 175 20.18 4.07 -10.88
N SER A 176 19.87 5.36 -11.00
CA SER A 176 19.52 6.03 -12.28
C SER A 176 18.32 5.38 -12.98
N VAL A 177 17.39 4.80 -12.22
CA VAL A 177 16.14 4.21 -12.70
C VAL A 177 14.94 4.85 -12.01
N ASP A 178 13.82 4.89 -12.72
CA ASP A 178 12.54 5.37 -12.17
C ASP A 178 11.63 4.20 -11.86
N VAL A 179 11.30 4.04 -10.57
CA VAL A 179 10.48 2.94 -10.06
C VAL A 179 9.23 3.47 -9.35
N GLY A 180 8.20 2.64 -9.24
CA GLY A 180 7.09 2.89 -8.34
C GLY A 180 7.41 2.41 -6.92
N ILE A 181 6.86 3.09 -5.92
CA ILE A 181 6.94 2.68 -4.51
C ILE A 181 5.53 2.55 -3.95
N ILE A 182 5.27 1.45 -3.25
CA ILE A 182 4.07 1.24 -2.44
C ILE A 182 4.50 0.91 -1.01
N ILE A 183 3.98 1.65 -0.04
CA ILE A 183 4.08 1.29 1.37
C ILE A 183 2.82 0.50 1.72
N ASN A 184 3.02 -0.76 2.14
CA ASN A 184 1.97 -1.74 2.34
C ASN A 184 1.75 -2.02 3.83
N ASP A 185 0.50 -1.99 4.27
CA ASP A 185 0.09 -2.46 5.60
C ASP A 185 -0.94 -3.59 5.50
N SER A 186 -1.06 -4.41 6.55
CA SER A 186 -1.98 -5.53 6.64
C SER A 186 -3.27 -5.14 7.32
N VAL A 187 -4.35 -4.99 6.57
CA VAL A 187 -5.61 -4.45 7.06
C VAL A 187 -6.73 -5.48 6.97
N GLY A 188 -7.53 -5.56 8.05
CA GLY A 188 -8.82 -6.26 8.02
C GLY A 188 -9.85 -5.44 7.23
N ARG A 189 -10.87 -6.10 6.69
CA ARG A 189 -11.93 -5.44 5.93
C ARG A 189 -13.31 -5.92 6.32
N PRO A 190 -14.37 -5.11 6.12
CA PRO A 190 -15.75 -5.50 6.41
C PRO A 190 -16.14 -6.81 5.73
N TRP A 191 -16.99 -7.60 6.41
CA TRP A 191 -17.63 -8.82 5.91
C TRP A 191 -16.75 -9.98 5.46
N ARG A 192 -15.45 -9.89 5.61
CA ARG A 192 -14.53 -10.99 5.26
C ARG A 192 -13.55 -11.26 6.40
N ILE A 193 -13.24 -12.52 6.59
CA ILE A 193 -12.21 -12.97 7.53
C ILE A 193 -10.83 -12.82 6.86
N GLY A 194 -9.81 -12.53 7.66
CA GLY A 194 -8.42 -12.38 7.23
C GLY A 194 -8.05 -10.95 6.90
N THR A 195 -6.75 -10.70 6.93
CA THR A 195 -6.13 -9.43 6.52
C THR A 195 -5.67 -9.53 5.07
N MET A 196 -5.45 -8.40 4.45
CA MET A 196 -4.85 -8.27 3.13
C MET A 196 -3.94 -7.04 3.10
N GLY A 197 -3.02 -7.00 2.16
CA GLY A 197 -2.23 -5.80 1.92
C GLY A 197 -3.11 -4.65 1.44
N LEU A 198 -2.83 -3.46 1.96
CA LEU A 198 -3.43 -2.19 1.59
C LEU A 198 -2.33 -1.17 1.37
N ALA A 199 -2.39 -0.42 0.28
CA ALA A 199 -1.45 0.64 -0.01
C ALA A 199 -1.77 1.86 0.85
N ILE A 200 -0.90 2.16 1.83
CA ILE A 200 -1.05 3.33 2.69
C ILE A 200 -0.19 4.52 2.25
N GLY A 201 0.79 4.29 1.37
CA GLY A 201 1.62 5.30 0.73
C GLY A 201 2.02 4.86 -0.66
N ILE A 202 1.96 5.78 -1.63
CA ILE A 202 2.26 5.51 -3.05
C ILE A 202 3.09 6.65 -3.65
N SER A 203 4.06 6.29 -4.49
CA SER A 203 4.76 7.22 -5.36
C SER A 203 5.15 6.57 -6.68
N GLY A 204 5.06 7.30 -7.78
CA GLY A 204 5.50 6.87 -9.11
C GLY A 204 4.52 6.00 -9.89
N LEU A 205 3.32 5.76 -9.36
CA LEU A 205 2.25 4.99 -10.03
C LEU A 205 0.86 5.51 -9.61
N PRO A 206 -0.22 5.17 -10.33
CA PRO A 206 -1.57 5.54 -9.90
C PRO A 206 -2.02 4.72 -8.68
N ALA A 207 -2.73 5.36 -7.74
CA ALA A 207 -3.46 4.66 -6.69
C ALA A 207 -4.73 4.01 -7.25
N VAL A 208 -5.43 4.75 -8.10
CA VAL A 208 -6.68 4.34 -8.74
C VAL A 208 -6.60 4.65 -10.24
N THR A 209 -7.06 3.72 -11.06
CA THR A 209 -7.25 3.95 -12.50
C THR A 209 -8.74 4.14 -12.78
N ASP A 210 -9.09 5.31 -13.30
CA ASP A 210 -10.46 5.60 -13.74
C ASP A 210 -10.70 5.00 -15.14
N LEU A 211 -11.62 4.04 -15.22
CA LEU A 211 -12.01 3.36 -16.46
C LEU A 211 -13.35 3.89 -17.00
N ARG A 212 -13.93 4.92 -16.37
CA ARG A 212 -15.17 5.52 -16.85
C ARG A 212 -14.95 6.18 -18.22
N GLY A 213 -15.84 5.90 -19.16
CA GLY A 213 -15.74 6.31 -20.56
C GLY A 213 -15.01 5.31 -21.46
N ASP A 214 -14.31 4.32 -20.90
CA ASP A 214 -13.77 3.20 -21.67
C ASP A 214 -14.90 2.28 -22.15
N ARG A 215 -14.61 1.41 -23.09
CA ARG A 215 -15.58 0.49 -23.66
C ARG A 215 -15.30 -0.95 -23.27
N ASP A 216 -16.35 -1.69 -22.93
CA ASP A 216 -16.28 -3.14 -22.74
C ASP A 216 -16.04 -3.88 -24.08
N LEU A 217 -15.90 -5.21 -24.02
CA LEU A 217 -15.69 -6.06 -25.20
C LEU A 217 -16.82 -5.97 -26.25
N PHE A 218 -18.00 -5.48 -25.86
CA PHE A 218 -19.16 -5.30 -26.70
C PHE A 218 -19.38 -3.84 -27.14
N GLY A 219 -18.43 -2.96 -26.81
CA GLY A 219 -18.47 -1.55 -27.16
C GLY A 219 -19.34 -0.69 -26.26
N ARG A 220 -19.82 -1.19 -25.11
CA ARG A 220 -20.62 -0.43 -24.13
C ARG A 220 -19.70 0.38 -23.24
N GLU A 221 -20.07 1.62 -22.99
CA GLU A 221 -19.33 2.52 -22.12
C GLU A 221 -19.40 2.10 -20.64
N LEU A 222 -18.23 2.04 -19.99
CA LEU A 222 -18.10 1.84 -18.55
C LEU A 222 -18.45 3.14 -17.84
N ARG A 223 -19.41 3.10 -16.91
CA ARG A 223 -19.93 4.30 -16.25
C ARG A 223 -19.46 4.50 -14.82
N VAL A 224 -19.02 3.43 -14.16
CA VAL A 224 -18.70 3.42 -12.71
C VAL A 224 -17.42 2.65 -12.38
N SER A 225 -16.70 2.16 -13.38
CA SER A 225 -15.54 1.29 -13.14
C SER A 225 -14.32 2.11 -12.77
N GLU A 226 -13.78 1.84 -11.59
CA GLU A 226 -12.51 2.33 -11.08
C GLU A 226 -11.73 1.13 -10.54
N GLU A 227 -10.43 1.07 -10.80
CA GLU A 227 -9.55 -0.02 -10.41
C GLU A 227 -8.58 0.47 -9.33
N ALA A 228 -8.57 -0.17 -8.18
CA ALA A 228 -7.71 0.19 -7.04
C ALA A 228 -6.32 -0.43 -7.19
N VAL A 229 -5.59 -0.01 -8.21
CA VAL A 229 -4.28 -0.57 -8.61
C VAL A 229 -3.28 -0.64 -7.46
N GLY A 230 -3.20 0.43 -6.66
CA GLY A 230 -2.31 0.46 -5.49
C GLY A 230 -2.61 -0.69 -4.52
N ASP A 231 -3.88 -0.90 -4.20
CA ASP A 231 -4.32 -1.95 -3.28
C ASP A 231 -4.17 -3.35 -3.88
N GLU A 232 -4.41 -3.52 -5.17
CA GLU A 232 -4.24 -4.80 -5.85
C GLU A 232 -2.77 -5.25 -5.84
N LEU A 233 -1.84 -4.34 -6.13
CA LEU A 233 -0.41 -4.60 -6.06
C LEU A 233 0.06 -4.86 -4.62
N ALA A 234 -0.42 -4.08 -3.65
CA ALA A 234 -0.15 -4.28 -2.23
C ALA A 234 -0.65 -5.66 -1.75
N ALA A 235 -1.88 -6.03 -2.11
CA ALA A 235 -2.47 -7.31 -1.77
C ALA A 235 -1.71 -8.49 -2.42
N ALA A 236 -1.31 -8.38 -3.69
CA ALA A 236 -0.52 -9.39 -4.37
C ALA A 236 0.86 -9.58 -3.71
N ALA A 237 1.55 -8.48 -3.39
CA ALA A 237 2.84 -8.51 -2.72
C ALA A 237 2.75 -9.11 -1.31
N SER A 238 1.66 -8.86 -0.57
CA SER A 238 1.47 -9.37 0.79
C SER A 238 1.45 -10.91 0.86
N LEU A 239 1.12 -11.60 -0.24
CA LEU A 239 1.22 -13.07 -0.34
C LEU A 239 2.66 -13.58 -0.17
N LEU A 240 3.65 -12.80 -0.61
CA LEU A 240 5.07 -13.15 -0.46
C LEU A 240 5.68 -12.55 0.81
N GLN A 241 5.21 -11.38 1.24
CA GLN A 241 5.65 -10.76 2.50
C GLN A 241 5.29 -11.66 3.69
N GLY A 242 4.14 -12.32 3.63
CA GLY A 242 3.59 -13.09 4.74
C GLY A 242 3.00 -12.20 5.84
N GLN A 243 2.51 -12.85 6.90
CA GLN A 243 1.87 -12.19 8.06
C GLN A 243 2.61 -12.49 9.38
N GLY A 244 3.65 -13.28 9.34
CA GLY A 244 4.37 -13.77 10.52
C GLY A 244 5.85 -13.44 10.52
N ALA A 245 6.69 -14.47 10.49
CA ALA A 245 8.14 -14.38 10.63
C ALA A 245 8.91 -14.67 9.33
N GLU A 246 8.28 -14.43 8.17
CA GLU A 246 8.86 -14.74 6.86
C GLU A 246 10.08 -13.89 6.52
N GLY A 247 10.24 -12.71 7.12
CA GLY A 247 11.40 -11.84 6.94
C GLY A 247 11.58 -11.30 5.53
N LYS A 248 10.47 -11.06 4.81
CA LYS A 248 10.45 -10.61 3.40
C LYS A 248 9.73 -9.25 3.25
N PRO A 249 10.23 -8.19 3.85
CA PRO A 249 9.48 -6.93 3.92
C PRO A 249 9.47 -6.13 2.61
N ILE A 250 10.26 -6.49 1.59
CA ILE A 250 10.30 -5.79 0.29
C ILE A 250 10.06 -6.78 -0.84
N ILE A 251 9.06 -6.48 -1.67
CA ILE A 251 8.73 -7.25 -2.86
C ILE A 251 8.97 -6.38 -4.10
N LEU A 252 9.77 -6.88 -5.02
CA LEU A 252 9.93 -6.32 -6.34
C LEU A 252 8.80 -6.85 -7.24
N VAL A 253 8.01 -5.95 -7.82
CA VAL A 253 6.98 -6.26 -8.80
C VAL A 253 7.45 -5.76 -10.17
N ARG A 254 7.45 -6.63 -11.15
CA ARG A 254 7.90 -6.34 -12.51
C ARG A 254 6.84 -6.71 -13.54
N GLY A 255 6.68 -5.85 -14.53
CA GLY A 255 5.78 -6.07 -15.67
C GLY A 255 4.51 -5.23 -15.63
N TYR A 256 4.16 -4.56 -14.52
CA TYR A 256 3.05 -3.62 -14.50
C TYR A 256 3.39 -2.38 -15.33
N GLN A 257 2.43 -1.93 -16.13
CA GLN A 257 2.54 -0.70 -16.92
C GLN A 257 1.25 0.10 -16.83
N SER A 258 1.35 1.40 -16.65
CA SER A 258 0.22 2.31 -16.67
C SER A 258 0.59 3.61 -17.37
N SER A 259 -0.35 4.16 -18.12
CA SER A 259 -0.26 5.52 -18.66
C SER A 259 -0.99 6.55 -17.79
N ALA A 260 -1.65 6.11 -16.72
CA ALA A 260 -2.30 6.99 -15.77
C ALA A 260 -1.25 7.78 -14.96
N PRO A 261 -1.53 9.02 -14.58
CA PRO A 261 -0.62 9.83 -13.78
C PRO A 261 -0.39 9.20 -12.41
N SER A 262 0.79 9.47 -11.83
CA SER A 262 1.07 9.13 -10.44
C SER A 262 0.08 9.82 -9.50
N GLN A 263 -0.38 9.09 -8.49
CA GLN A 263 -1.30 9.59 -7.46
C GLN A 263 -0.80 9.13 -6.09
N PRO A 264 -1.03 9.91 -5.02
CA PRO A 264 -0.81 9.46 -3.65
C PRO A 264 -1.83 8.38 -3.26
N ALA A 265 -1.53 7.57 -2.25
CA ALA A 265 -2.46 6.56 -1.72
C ALA A 265 -3.77 7.18 -1.23
N THR A 266 -3.71 8.42 -0.74
CA THR A 266 -4.89 9.19 -0.31
C THR A 266 -5.92 9.39 -1.41
N ALA A 267 -5.56 9.29 -2.69
CA ALA A 267 -6.50 9.35 -3.81
C ALA A 267 -7.49 8.15 -3.85
N ALA A 268 -7.16 7.04 -3.18
CA ALA A 268 -8.05 5.88 -3.04
C ALA A 268 -9.07 6.04 -1.90
N LEU A 269 -8.95 7.09 -1.07
CA LEU A 269 -9.88 7.33 0.02
C LEU A 269 -11.22 7.87 -0.51
N ARG A 270 -12.31 7.22 -0.11
CA ARG A 270 -13.65 7.67 -0.45
C ARG A 270 -14.01 8.93 0.33
N ALA A 271 -14.65 9.89 -0.33
CA ALA A 271 -15.17 11.07 0.36
C ALA A 271 -16.20 10.66 1.43
N PRO A 272 -16.22 11.29 2.63
CA PRO A 272 -17.09 10.88 3.73
C PRO A 272 -18.59 10.84 3.39
N ASN A 273 -19.04 11.69 2.48
CA ASN A 273 -20.42 11.74 1.99
C ASN A 273 -20.76 10.64 0.98
N GLU A 274 -19.77 9.93 0.48
CA GLU A 274 -19.91 8.79 -0.46
C GLU A 274 -19.64 7.45 0.22
N ASP A 275 -19.21 7.47 1.49
CA ASP A 275 -18.90 6.28 2.27
C ASP A 275 -20.18 5.73 2.93
N MET A 276 -20.64 4.57 2.45
CA MET A 276 -21.83 3.90 2.95
C MET A 276 -21.56 3.02 4.20
N PHE A 277 -20.33 2.97 4.69
CA PHE A 277 -19.90 2.07 5.76
C PHE A 277 -19.53 2.79 7.08
N ARG A 278 -19.67 4.09 7.12
CA ARG A 278 -19.45 4.93 8.30
C ARG A 278 -20.62 4.91 9.28
#